data_22c0009f75ce2cb530d24cc2feb11329
#
_entry.id   22c0009f75ce2cb530d24cc2feb11329
#
_cell.length_a   1.000
_cell.length_b   1.000
_cell.length_c   1.000
_cell.angle_alpha   90.00
_cell.angle_beta   90.00
_cell.angle_gamma   90.00
#
_symmetry.space_group_name_H-M   'P 1'
#
loop_
_entity.id
_entity.type
_entity.pdbx_description
1 polymer ?
#
loop_
_entity_poly.entity_id
_entity_poly.type
_entity_poly.pdbx_seq_one_letter_code
_entity_poly.pdbx_strand_id
1 'polypeptide(L)'
;MTPNNRADVFELASPARSRRSCQTLAAMQISAATVDDARGIAEVHVLTWQHAYRHLLPAEFLASLPVEKREAMWRECIAKGSPEILVAKSEGELCGFVAFGASRDEGALPLTAEVIAIYVAPRFWSTGAGRQLWQASLRRMVAQGFNAVTLWVIANNDRAIRFYTAAGFSADPASLKQFTLGGTALEEVRYTRSIGG
;
A
#
# COMPACT_ATOMS: atom_id res chain seq x y z
N MET A 1 81.08 -6.63 8.60
CA MET A 1 80.30 -6.42 7.37
C MET A 1 78.83 -6.67 7.69
N THR A 2 78.14 -5.60 7.91
CA THR A 2 76.68 -5.57 8.10
C THR A 2 76.02 -5.36 6.75
N PRO A 3 74.80 -5.85 6.55
CA PRO A 3 73.82 -5.00 5.96
C PRO A 3 72.55 -4.84 6.82
N ASN A 4 72.23 -3.61 6.82
CA ASN A 4 71.02 -2.96 7.31
C ASN A 4 69.76 -3.46 6.65
N ASN A 5 68.76 -3.83 7.44
CA ASN A 5 67.42 -4.16 6.88
C ASN A 5 66.39 -3.25 7.56
N ARG A 6 65.98 -2.24 6.84
CA ARG A 6 64.82 -1.38 7.15
C ARG A 6 63.58 -2.16 6.75
N ALA A 7 62.74 -2.50 7.70
CA ALA A 7 61.39 -2.98 7.47
C ALA A 7 60.49 -1.76 7.31
N ASP A 8 59.94 -1.57 6.08
CA ASP A 8 58.90 -0.61 5.79
C ASP A 8 57.56 -1.05 6.43
N VAL A 9 57.06 -0.18 7.30
CA VAL A 9 55.77 -0.34 7.92
C VAL A 9 54.73 0.15 6.90
N PHE A 10 54.02 -0.81 6.29
CA PHE A 10 52.81 -0.52 5.53
C PHE A 10 51.67 -0.22 6.48
N GLU A 11 51.37 1.06 6.59
CA GLU A 11 50.15 1.55 7.27
C GLU A 11 48.94 1.25 6.38
N LEU A 12 48.18 0.24 6.77
CA LEU A 12 46.90 -0.09 6.11
C LEU A 12 45.88 0.98 6.50
N ALA A 13 45.65 1.93 5.61
CA ALA A 13 44.54 2.85 5.70
C ALA A 13 43.21 2.08 5.65
N SER A 14 42.51 2.01 6.78
CA SER A 14 41.13 1.52 6.85
C SER A 14 40.24 2.36 5.93
N PRO A 15 39.41 1.73 5.08
CA PRO A 15 38.44 2.47 4.32
C PRO A 15 37.41 3.11 5.27
N ALA A 16 37.34 4.44 5.23
CA ALA A 16 36.34 5.22 5.94
C ALA A 16 34.95 4.63 5.63
N ARG A 17 34.31 4.06 6.65
CA ARG A 17 32.90 3.69 6.60
C ARG A 17 32.13 4.96 6.28
N SER A 18 31.64 5.07 5.04
CA SER A 18 30.65 6.05 4.65
C SER A 18 29.51 5.98 5.67
N ARG A 19 29.41 7.00 6.50
CA ARG A 19 28.24 7.24 7.34
C ARG A 19 27.08 7.45 6.37
N ARG A 20 26.30 6.40 6.10
CA ARG A 20 24.96 6.59 5.55
C ARG A 20 24.27 7.52 6.52
N SER A 21 24.03 8.73 6.07
CA SER A 21 23.21 9.70 6.78
C SER A 21 21.94 8.96 7.19
N CYS A 22 21.72 8.83 8.49
CA CYS A 22 20.43 8.43 9.04
C CYS A 22 19.51 9.61 8.70
N GLN A 23 18.94 9.60 7.50
CA GLN A 23 17.80 10.46 7.19
C GLN A 23 16.74 10.00 8.16
N THR A 24 16.49 10.79 9.19
CA THR A 24 15.34 10.66 10.06
C THR A 24 14.14 10.68 9.11
N LEU A 25 13.51 9.52 8.90
CA LEU A 25 12.28 9.45 8.12
C LEU A 25 11.32 10.43 8.78
N ALA A 26 11.02 11.52 8.08
CA ALA A 26 10.10 12.53 8.59
C ALA A 26 8.82 11.84 9.05
N ALA A 27 8.27 12.29 10.19
CA ALA A 27 7.13 11.66 10.80
C ALA A 27 5.97 11.60 9.79
N MET A 28 5.54 10.39 9.48
CA MET A 28 4.41 10.19 8.58
C MET A 28 3.12 10.58 9.29
N GLN A 29 2.35 11.44 8.66
CA GLN A 29 1.06 11.90 9.17
C GLN A 29 -0.06 11.15 8.47
N ILE A 30 -1.01 10.62 9.25
CA ILE A 30 -2.23 10.00 8.74
C ILE A 30 -3.41 10.91 9.08
N SER A 31 -4.17 11.29 8.07
CA SER A 31 -5.36 12.14 8.22
C SER A 31 -6.49 11.69 7.29
N ALA A 32 -7.71 12.15 7.56
CA ALA A 32 -8.80 12.02 6.60
C ALA A 32 -8.45 12.78 5.32
N ALA A 33 -8.82 12.20 4.18
CA ALA A 33 -8.63 12.84 2.89
C ALA A 33 -9.55 14.05 2.74
N THR A 34 -9.04 15.08 2.10
CA THR A 34 -9.81 16.25 1.66
C THR A 34 -9.95 16.23 0.14
N VAL A 35 -10.86 17.01 -0.42
CA VAL A 35 -11.07 17.12 -1.87
C VAL A 35 -9.79 17.53 -2.61
N ASP A 36 -8.92 18.28 -1.95
CA ASP A 36 -7.62 18.71 -2.49
C ASP A 36 -6.63 17.54 -2.64
N ASP A 37 -6.82 16.46 -1.88
CA ASP A 37 -5.99 15.26 -1.98
C ASP A 37 -6.34 14.37 -3.19
N ALA A 38 -7.48 14.60 -3.87
CA ALA A 38 -7.99 13.73 -4.90
C ALA A 38 -6.98 13.50 -6.05
N ARG A 39 -6.26 14.55 -6.46
CA ARG A 39 -5.21 14.46 -7.49
C ARG A 39 -4.06 13.57 -7.03
N GLY A 40 -3.52 13.81 -5.85
CA GLY A 40 -2.42 13.01 -5.30
C GLY A 40 -2.81 11.54 -5.08
N ILE A 41 -4.04 11.28 -4.62
CA ILE A 41 -4.59 9.94 -4.50
C ILE A 41 -4.65 9.24 -5.86
N ALA A 42 -5.10 9.93 -6.91
CA ALA A 42 -5.18 9.38 -8.26
C ALA A 42 -3.79 9.05 -8.83
N GLU A 43 -2.81 9.91 -8.61
CA GLU A 43 -1.42 9.69 -9.02
C GLU A 43 -0.80 8.48 -8.31
N VAL A 44 -0.96 8.38 -6.99
CA VAL A 44 -0.52 7.20 -6.22
C VAL A 44 -1.22 5.93 -6.69
N HIS A 45 -2.52 6.00 -6.98
CA HIS A 45 -3.30 4.87 -7.48
C HIS A 45 -2.69 4.34 -8.79
N VAL A 46 -2.57 5.21 -9.81
CA VAL A 46 -2.05 4.84 -11.13
C VAL A 46 -0.61 4.35 -11.04
N LEU A 47 0.26 5.10 -10.35
CA LEU A 47 1.65 4.74 -10.19
C LEU A 47 1.84 3.38 -9.48
N THR A 48 1.03 3.12 -8.45
CA THR A 48 1.08 1.84 -7.75
C THR A 48 0.64 0.70 -8.66
N TRP A 49 -0.40 0.88 -9.46
CA TRP A 49 -0.85 -0.13 -10.43
C TRP A 49 0.22 -0.44 -11.46
N GLN A 50 0.85 0.56 -12.04
CA GLN A 50 1.92 0.40 -13.03
C GLN A 50 3.11 -0.40 -12.48
N HIS A 51 3.40 -0.29 -11.19
CA HIS A 51 4.50 -1.02 -10.57
C HIS A 51 4.09 -2.40 -10.02
N ALA A 52 2.94 -2.48 -9.35
CA ALA A 52 2.50 -3.72 -8.70
C ALA A 52 2.03 -4.77 -9.70
N TYR A 53 1.39 -4.35 -10.79
CA TYR A 53 0.77 -5.26 -11.76
C TYR A 53 1.55 -5.41 -13.06
N ARG A 54 2.77 -4.89 -13.16
CA ARG A 54 3.61 -4.97 -14.38
C ARG A 54 3.89 -6.38 -14.87
N HIS A 55 3.76 -7.39 -14.00
CA HIS A 55 3.94 -8.80 -14.34
C HIS A 55 2.62 -9.53 -14.63
N LEU A 56 1.50 -8.87 -14.39
CA LEU A 56 0.16 -9.46 -14.48
C LEU A 56 -0.69 -8.84 -15.59
N LEU A 57 -0.39 -7.60 -15.99
CA LEU A 57 -1.16 -6.84 -16.96
C LEU A 57 -0.29 -6.32 -18.11
N PRO A 58 -0.86 -6.15 -19.31
CA PRO A 58 -0.14 -5.59 -20.45
C PRO A 58 0.41 -4.18 -20.16
N ALA A 59 1.65 -3.94 -20.60
CA ALA A 59 2.31 -2.64 -20.38
C ALA A 59 1.55 -1.47 -20.99
N GLU A 60 0.97 -1.66 -22.18
CA GLU A 60 0.15 -0.64 -22.86
C GLU A 60 -1.12 -0.30 -22.07
N PHE A 61 -1.78 -1.31 -21.48
CA PHE A 61 -2.92 -1.08 -20.62
C PHE A 61 -2.53 -0.25 -19.38
N LEU A 62 -1.44 -0.62 -18.71
CA LEU A 62 -0.95 0.09 -17.54
C LEU A 62 -0.52 1.52 -17.86
N ALA A 63 0.12 1.74 -19.02
CA ALA A 63 0.52 3.06 -19.48
C ALA A 63 -0.69 3.95 -19.84
N SER A 64 -1.81 3.36 -20.28
CA SER A 64 -3.01 4.08 -20.68
C SER A 64 -3.93 4.47 -19.51
N LEU A 65 -3.61 4.12 -18.26
CA LEU A 65 -4.46 4.42 -17.10
C LEU A 65 -4.61 5.94 -16.90
N PRO A 66 -5.81 6.51 -17.05
CA PRO A 66 -6.00 7.96 -16.98
C PRO A 66 -6.06 8.43 -15.52
N VAL A 67 -5.13 9.30 -15.15
CA VAL A 67 -5.08 9.90 -13.80
C VAL A 67 -6.31 10.78 -13.56
N GLU A 68 -6.73 11.55 -14.57
CA GLU A 68 -7.86 12.48 -14.50
C GLU A 68 -9.17 11.77 -14.18
N LYS A 69 -9.39 10.61 -14.78
CA LYS A 69 -10.58 9.79 -14.50
C LYS A 69 -10.56 9.25 -13.04
N ARG A 70 -9.39 8.89 -12.55
CA ARG A 70 -9.22 8.45 -11.15
C ARG A 70 -9.39 9.63 -10.18
N GLU A 71 -8.87 10.79 -10.53
CA GLU A 71 -9.07 12.01 -9.75
C GLU A 71 -10.54 12.35 -9.59
N ALA A 72 -11.30 12.40 -10.70
CA ALA A 72 -12.73 12.68 -10.66
C ALA A 72 -13.48 11.69 -9.76
N MET A 73 -13.18 10.39 -9.89
CA MET A 73 -13.77 9.34 -9.05
C MET A 73 -13.45 9.54 -7.56
N TRP A 74 -12.18 9.76 -7.20
CA TRP A 74 -11.79 9.94 -5.81
C TRP A 74 -12.33 11.24 -5.22
N ARG A 75 -12.39 12.32 -6.00
CA ARG A 75 -13.01 13.59 -5.61
C ARG A 75 -14.48 13.39 -5.23
N GLU A 76 -15.22 12.64 -6.03
CA GLU A 76 -16.59 12.29 -5.75
C GLU A 76 -16.74 11.44 -4.48
N CYS A 77 -15.91 10.41 -4.31
CA CYS A 77 -15.90 9.58 -3.10
C CYS A 77 -15.64 10.41 -1.83
N ILE A 78 -14.65 11.29 -1.87
CA ILE A 78 -14.32 12.17 -0.75
C ILE A 78 -15.48 13.12 -0.43
N ALA A 79 -16.07 13.74 -1.45
CA ALA A 79 -17.19 14.66 -1.27
C ALA A 79 -18.43 13.96 -0.67
N LYS A 80 -18.67 12.70 -1.01
CA LYS A 80 -19.76 11.89 -0.47
C LYS A 80 -19.46 11.34 0.95
N GLY A 81 -18.18 11.33 1.35
CA GLY A 81 -17.75 10.69 2.61
C GLY A 81 -17.89 9.16 2.63
N SER A 82 -18.13 8.54 1.48
CA SER A 82 -18.25 7.08 1.35
C SER A 82 -17.66 6.61 0.01
N PRO A 83 -16.67 5.68 0.06
CA PRO A 83 -16.01 5.13 1.25
C PRO A 83 -15.23 6.18 2.06
N GLU A 84 -14.94 5.91 3.32
CA GLU A 84 -14.01 6.72 4.10
C GLU A 84 -12.59 6.55 3.55
N ILE A 85 -11.85 7.66 3.44
CA ILE A 85 -10.51 7.65 2.87
C ILE A 85 -9.55 8.33 3.84
N LEU A 86 -8.45 7.62 4.17
CA LEU A 86 -7.32 8.18 4.90
C LEU A 86 -6.12 8.30 3.98
N VAL A 87 -5.35 9.36 4.14
CA VAL A 87 -4.09 9.60 3.42
C VAL A 87 -2.89 9.57 4.37
N ALA A 88 -1.77 9.10 3.86
CA ALA A 88 -0.48 9.19 4.51
C ALA A 88 0.35 10.28 3.80
N LYS A 89 0.87 11.24 4.56
CA LYS A 89 1.73 12.31 4.06
C LYS A 89 3.06 12.33 4.80
N SER A 90 4.15 12.59 4.10
CA SER A 90 5.49 12.83 4.64
C SER A 90 6.02 14.12 4.04
N GLU A 91 6.41 15.08 4.87
CA GLU A 91 6.87 16.42 4.42
C GLU A 91 5.91 17.12 3.45
N GLY A 92 4.60 16.92 3.67
CA GLY A 92 3.55 17.47 2.81
C GLY A 92 3.25 16.65 1.54
N GLU A 93 4.08 15.67 1.20
CA GLU A 93 3.88 14.82 0.06
C GLU A 93 2.97 13.63 0.39
N LEU A 94 1.98 13.34 -0.50
CA LEU A 94 1.09 12.20 -0.37
C LEU A 94 1.83 10.90 -0.73
N CYS A 95 2.03 10.04 0.28
CA CYS A 95 2.78 8.79 0.17
C CYS A 95 1.89 7.60 -0.16
N GLY A 96 0.63 7.65 0.25
CA GLY A 96 -0.32 6.55 0.10
C GLY A 96 -1.69 6.90 0.63
N PHE A 97 -2.64 5.99 0.43
CA PHE A 97 -4.00 6.13 0.95
C PHE A 97 -4.64 4.77 1.21
N VAL A 98 -5.71 4.76 2.01
CA VAL A 98 -6.60 3.63 2.21
C VAL A 98 -8.04 4.10 2.09
N ALA A 99 -8.87 3.34 1.36
CA ALA A 99 -10.31 3.53 1.25
C ALA A 99 -11.02 2.32 1.85
N PHE A 100 -11.99 2.55 2.74
CA PHE A 100 -12.70 1.49 3.45
C PHE A 100 -14.12 1.93 3.80
N GLY A 101 -14.98 0.96 4.09
CA GLY A 101 -16.38 1.20 4.48
C GLY A 101 -17.09 -0.10 4.76
N ALA A 102 -18.43 -0.10 4.75
CA ALA A 102 -19.20 -1.33 4.83
C ALA A 102 -18.89 -2.25 3.64
N SER A 103 -18.89 -3.56 3.86
CA SER A 103 -18.67 -4.53 2.80
C SER A 103 -19.71 -4.41 1.69
N ARG A 104 -19.24 -4.47 0.45
CA ARG A 104 -20.06 -4.43 -0.77
C ARG A 104 -20.31 -5.83 -1.32
N ASP A 105 -19.80 -6.86 -0.67
CA ASP A 105 -20.01 -8.25 -1.06
C ASP A 105 -21.48 -8.62 -0.90
N GLU A 106 -22.04 -9.28 -1.90
CA GLU A 106 -23.38 -9.89 -1.80
C GLU A 106 -23.38 -10.92 -0.67
N GLY A 107 -24.36 -10.82 0.23
CA GLY A 107 -24.46 -11.69 1.40
C GLY A 107 -23.42 -11.42 2.50
N ALA A 108 -22.76 -10.27 2.50
CA ALA A 108 -21.87 -9.89 3.60
C ALA A 108 -22.64 -9.92 4.93
N LEU A 109 -22.01 -10.48 5.98
CA LEU A 109 -22.59 -10.44 7.31
C LEU A 109 -22.70 -9.00 7.82
N PRO A 110 -23.71 -8.69 8.66
CA PRO A 110 -23.78 -7.39 9.32
C PRO A 110 -22.47 -7.05 10.04
N LEU A 111 -22.14 -5.76 10.11
CA LEU A 111 -20.93 -5.26 10.76
C LEU A 111 -19.60 -5.78 10.14
N THR A 112 -19.63 -6.19 8.87
CA THR A 112 -18.45 -6.49 8.09
C THR A 112 -18.02 -5.26 7.30
N ALA A 113 -16.79 -4.81 7.52
CA ALA A 113 -16.15 -3.77 6.71
C ALA A 113 -15.45 -4.36 5.49
N GLU A 114 -15.11 -3.50 4.54
CA GLU A 114 -14.23 -3.82 3.40
C GLU A 114 -13.12 -2.79 3.29
N VAL A 115 -11.88 -3.25 3.12
CA VAL A 115 -10.80 -2.41 2.59
C VAL A 115 -10.88 -2.47 1.06
N ILE A 116 -11.37 -1.39 0.47
CA ILE A 116 -11.63 -1.29 -0.98
C ILE A 116 -10.32 -1.06 -1.74
N ALA A 117 -9.42 -0.26 -1.16
CA ALA A 117 -8.11 0.02 -1.72
C ALA A 117 -7.14 0.40 -0.62
N ILE A 118 -5.89 -0.06 -0.71
CA ILE A 118 -4.77 0.46 0.05
C ILE A 118 -3.56 0.51 -0.88
N TYR A 119 -3.11 1.72 -1.18
CA TYR A 119 -1.99 1.94 -2.09
C TYR A 119 -0.96 2.87 -1.47
N VAL A 120 0.30 2.52 -1.69
CA VAL A 120 1.47 3.30 -1.28
C VAL A 120 2.35 3.47 -2.49
N ALA A 121 2.78 4.69 -2.76
CA ALA A 121 3.68 4.97 -3.88
C ALA A 121 4.98 4.14 -3.76
N PRO A 122 5.50 3.59 -4.86
CA PRO A 122 6.60 2.61 -4.85
C PRO A 122 7.83 3.05 -4.04
N ARG A 123 8.18 4.34 -4.08
CA ARG A 123 9.31 4.90 -3.33
C ARG A 123 9.14 4.84 -1.81
N PHE A 124 7.90 4.73 -1.32
CA PHE A 124 7.56 4.60 0.10
C PHE A 124 7.25 3.15 0.50
N TRP A 125 7.49 2.18 -0.37
CA TRP A 125 7.33 0.79 -0.01
C TRP A 125 8.36 0.40 1.06
N SER A 126 7.94 -0.46 1.99
CA SER A 126 8.76 -0.95 3.11
C SER A 126 9.20 0.14 4.11
N THR A 127 8.61 1.34 4.06
CA THR A 127 8.84 2.43 5.06
C THR A 127 7.88 2.37 6.24
N GLY A 128 6.89 1.48 6.22
CA GLY A 128 5.84 1.41 7.22
C GLY A 128 4.56 2.18 6.89
N ALA A 129 4.51 2.93 5.77
CA ALA A 129 3.34 3.70 5.34
C ALA A 129 2.06 2.86 5.27
N GLY A 130 2.11 1.73 4.57
CA GLY A 130 0.96 0.82 4.47
C GLY A 130 0.49 0.30 5.83
N ARG A 131 1.42 -0.03 6.72
CA ARG A 131 1.09 -0.48 8.08
C ARG A 131 0.40 0.62 8.89
N GLN A 132 0.86 1.86 8.79
CA GLN A 132 0.24 2.99 9.51
C GLN A 132 -1.16 3.29 8.97
N LEU A 133 -1.34 3.28 7.64
CA LEU A 133 -2.66 3.41 6.99
C LEU A 133 -3.61 2.31 7.46
N TRP A 134 -3.18 1.05 7.42
CA TRP A 134 -3.97 -0.08 7.89
C TRP A 134 -4.36 0.06 9.36
N GLN A 135 -3.41 0.40 10.25
CA GLN A 135 -3.70 0.56 11.67
C GLN A 135 -4.67 1.71 11.95
N ALA A 136 -4.58 2.81 11.18
CA ALA A 136 -5.49 3.93 11.31
C ALA A 136 -6.92 3.56 10.83
N SER A 137 -7.04 2.89 9.68
CA SER A 137 -8.34 2.41 9.18
C SER A 137 -8.97 1.37 10.12
N LEU A 138 -8.16 0.46 10.68
CA LEU A 138 -8.63 -0.52 11.66
C LEU A 138 -9.26 0.15 12.88
N ARG A 139 -8.59 1.17 13.47
CA ARG A 139 -9.14 1.91 14.59
C ARG A 139 -10.48 2.57 14.25
N ARG A 140 -10.60 3.11 13.03
CA ARG A 140 -11.85 3.72 12.55
C ARG A 140 -12.97 2.69 12.40
N MET A 141 -12.68 1.56 11.77
CA MET A 141 -13.65 0.48 11.58
C MET A 141 -14.15 -0.07 12.93
N VAL A 142 -13.25 -0.31 13.89
CA VAL A 142 -13.64 -0.75 15.24
C VAL A 142 -14.49 0.30 15.95
N ALA A 143 -14.13 1.58 15.87
CA ALA A 143 -14.92 2.67 16.47
C ALA A 143 -16.32 2.82 15.83
N GLN A 144 -16.49 2.40 14.59
CA GLN A 144 -17.78 2.36 13.89
C GLN A 144 -18.58 1.07 14.18
N GLY A 145 -18.05 0.16 15.01
CA GLY A 145 -18.74 -1.06 15.42
C GLY A 145 -18.55 -2.26 14.48
N PHE A 146 -17.69 -2.16 13.46
CA PHE A 146 -17.37 -3.32 12.65
C PHE A 146 -16.62 -4.37 13.47
N ASN A 147 -16.95 -5.64 13.28
CA ASN A 147 -16.34 -6.78 13.97
C ASN A 147 -15.55 -7.71 13.03
N ALA A 148 -15.70 -7.53 11.72
CA ALA A 148 -14.94 -8.24 10.69
C ALA A 148 -14.55 -7.28 9.57
N VAL A 149 -13.50 -7.62 8.85
CA VAL A 149 -13.07 -6.87 7.67
C VAL A 149 -12.66 -7.84 6.56
N THR A 150 -13.05 -7.49 5.34
CA THR A 150 -12.72 -8.23 4.11
C THR A 150 -11.96 -7.34 3.14
N LEU A 151 -11.29 -7.96 2.19
CA LEU A 151 -10.69 -7.32 1.03
C LEU A 151 -10.49 -8.34 -0.08
N TRP A 152 -10.33 -7.88 -1.33
CA TRP A 152 -10.06 -8.71 -2.48
C TRP A 152 -8.62 -8.52 -2.96
N VAL A 153 -7.92 -9.62 -3.23
CA VAL A 153 -6.52 -9.62 -3.68
C VAL A 153 -6.43 -10.37 -5.00
N ILE A 154 -5.82 -9.74 -6.01
CA ILE A 154 -5.47 -10.44 -7.25
C ILE A 154 -4.47 -11.54 -6.92
N ALA A 155 -4.77 -12.78 -7.33
CA ALA A 155 -3.87 -13.92 -7.20
C ALA A 155 -2.53 -13.58 -7.88
N ASN A 156 -1.43 -14.09 -7.34
CA ASN A 156 -0.06 -13.77 -7.77
C ASN A 156 0.43 -12.33 -7.47
N ASN A 157 -0.34 -11.51 -6.75
CA ASN A 157 0.18 -10.30 -6.14
C ASN A 157 0.86 -10.61 -4.80
N ASP A 158 2.01 -11.29 -4.86
CA ASP A 158 2.74 -11.77 -3.67
C ASP A 158 3.03 -10.68 -2.65
N ARG A 159 3.24 -9.44 -3.12
CA ARG A 159 3.50 -8.30 -2.23
C ARG A 159 2.27 -7.98 -1.37
N ALA A 160 1.10 -7.91 -1.98
CA ALA A 160 -0.14 -7.66 -1.27
C ALA A 160 -0.49 -8.84 -0.35
N ILE A 161 -0.34 -10.06 -0.84
CA ILE A 161 -0.58 -11.29 -0.06
C ILE A 161 0.28 -11.28 1.21
N ARG A 162 1.59 -11.06 1.10
CA ARG A 162 2.47 -10.97 2.28
C ARG A 162 2.07 -9.86 3.24
N PHE A 163 1.67 -8.71 2.72
CA PHE A 163 1.24 -7.59 3.55
C PHE A 163 -0.02 -7.92 4.34
N TYR A 164 -1.05 -8.47 3.70
CA TYR A 164 -2.31 -8.80 4.37
C TYR A 164 -2.17 -9.99 5.31
N THR A 165 -1.40 -11.01 4.96
CA THR A 165 -1.10 -12.13 5.87
C THR A 165 -0.38 -11.63 7.14
N ALA A 166 0.61 -10.75 7.00
CA ALA A 166 1.28 -10.12 8.14
C ALA A 166 0.36 -9.19 8.95
N ALA A 167 -0.69 -8.65 8.31
CA ALA A 167 -1.74 -7.88 8.96
C ALA A 167 -2.83 -8.76 9.62
N GLY A 168 -2.69 -10.10 9.59
CA GLY A 168 -3.59 -11.04 10.25
C GLY A 168 -4.82 -11.44 9.44
N PHE A 169 -4.81 -11.21 8.13
CA PHE A 169 -5.85 -11.71 7.24
C PHE A 169 -5.57 -13.16 6.82
N SER A 170 -6.64 -13.92 6.61
CA SER A 170 -6.62 -15.26 6.04
C SER A 170 -7.38 -15.29 4.72
N ALA A 171 -6.84 -16.01 3.75
CA ALA A 171 -7.52 -16.23 2.48
C ALA A 171 -8.78 -17.10 2.67
N ASP A 172 -9.82 -16.83 1.89
CA ASP A 172 -10.99 -17.66 1.71
C ASP A 172 -10.95 -18.30 0.31
N PRO A 173 -10.36 -19.50 0.16
CA PRO A 173 -10.20 -20.12 -1.16
C PRO A 173 -11.52 -20.39 -1.88
N ALA A 174 -12.64 -20.55 -1.14
CA ALA A 174 -13.95 -20.77 -1.74
C ALA A 174 -14.49 -19.51 -2.45
N SER A 175 -13.90 -18.35 -2.22
CA SER A 175 -14.29 -17.08 -2.82
C SER A 175 -13.63 -16.79 -4.17
N LEU A 176 -12.79 -17.69 -4.69
CA LEU A 176 -12.06 -17.49 -5.93
C LEU A 176 -12.98 -17.01 -7.07
N LYS A 177 -12.66 -15.88 -7.65
CA LYS A 177 -13.37 -15.29 -8.80
C LYS A 177 -12.40 -15.05 -9.95
N GLN A 178 -12.91 -15.25 -11.16
CA GLN A 178 -12.21 -14.89 -12.39
C GLN A 178 -12.82 -13.65 -13.01
N PHE A 179 -11.99 -12.79 -13.56
CA PHE A 179 -12.41 -11.59 -14.28
C PHE A 179 -11.39 -11.21 -15.35
N THR A 180 -11.78 -10.37 -16.29
CA THR A 180 -10.88 -9.88 -17.34
C THR A 180 -10.59 -8.41 -17.14
N LEU A 181 -9.30 -8.05 -17.19
CA LEU A 181 -8.85 -6.66 -17.09
C LEU A 181 -7.73 -6.41 -18.10
N GLY A 182 -7.85 -5.35 -18.90
CA GLY A 182 -6.87 -5.04 -19.95
C GLY A 182 -6.65 -6.17 -20.95
N GLY A 183 -7.67 -7.00 -21.20
CA GLY A 183 -7.57 -8.18 -22.08
C GLY A 183 -6.92 -9.41 -21.42
N THR A 184 -6.51 -9.33 -20.16
CA THR A 184 -5.90 -10.44 -19.42
C THR A 184 -6.91 -11.06 -18.45
N ALA A 185 -7.02 -12.39 -18.46
CA ALA A 185 -7.78 -13.12 -17.45
C ALA A 185 -7.00 -13.13 -16.14
N LEU A 186 -7.64 -12.71 -15.08
CA LEU A 186 -7.09 -12.64 -13.73
C LEU A 186 -8.01 -13.38 -12.75
N GLU A 187 -7.42 -13.73 -11.62
CA GLU A 187 -8.14 -14.32 -10.49
C GLU A 187 -7.98 -13.43 -9.27
N GLU A 188 -9.02 -13.36 -8.45
CA GLU A 188 -8.95 -12.71 -7.15
C GLU A 188 -9.54 -13.61 -6.07
N VAL A 189 -9.02 -13.47 -4.87
CA VAL A 189 -9.46 -14.21 -3.68
C VAL A 189 -9.77 -13.21 -2.58
N ARG A 190 -10.87 -13.46 -1.87
CA ARG A 190 -11.22 -12.69 -0.68
C ARG A 190 -10.32 -13.09 0.49
N TYR A 191 -9.85 -12.09 1.21
CA TYR A 191 -9.17 -12.23 2.48
C TYR A 191 -10.06 -11.67 3.59
N THR A 192 -10.06 -12.33 4.74
CA THR A 192 -10.93 -11.97 5.87
C THR A 192 -10.12 -11.88 7.16
N ARG A 193 -10.58 -11.02 8.08
CA ARG A 193 -10.02 -10.88 9.41
C ARG A 193 -11.11 -10.47 10.40
N SER A 194 -11.19 -11.13 11.57
CA SER A 194 -11.97 -10.65 12.72
C SER A 194 -11.24 -9.49 13.39
N ILE A 195 -11.97 -8.42 13.74
CA ILE A 195 -11.40 -7.18 14.31
C ILE A 195 -12.10 -6.73 15.59
N GLY A 196 -13.21 -7.39 15.98
CA GLY A 196 -13.94 -7.17 17.22
C GLY A 196 -13.63 -8.30 18.20
N GLY A 197 -13.12 -7.97 19.35
CA GLY A 197 -12.85 -8.87 20.47
C GLY A 197 -12.55 -8.01 21.69
#